data_354801444110ca6d7617d4fc5b1973cf
#
_entry.id   354801444110ca6d7617d4fc5b1973cf
#
_cell.length_a   1.000
_cell.length_b   1.000
_cell.length_c   1.000
_cell.angle_alpha   90.00
_cell.angle_beta   90.00
_cell.angle_gamma   90.00
#
_symmetry.space_group_name_H-M   'P 1'
#
loop_
_entity.id
_entity.type
_entity.pdbx_description
1 polymer ?
#
loop_
_entity_poly.entity_id
_entity_poly.type
_entity_poly.pdbx_seq_one_letter_code
_entity_poly.pdbx_strand_id
1 'polypeptide(L)'
;MLFSLLFGGYASAQLLQWREIQHKVQGRSLVDPAQTDGVEIFGKDGTITIRTQRKITVKVFTILGQLVSQASLNVGSSELKMGLRGIFIVKIGNITQKVAL
;
A
#
# COMPACT_ATOMS: atom_id res chain seq x y z
N MET A 1 26.33 5.12 20.43
CA MET A 1 26.84 3.90 19.82
C MET A 1 25.85 2.77 19.85
N LEU A 2 25.44 2.40 21.04
CA LEU A 2 24.52 1.28 21.17
C LEU A 2 23.18 1.54 20.52
N PHE A 3 22.78 2.79 20.48
CA PHE A 3 21.52 3.13 19.86
C PHE A 3 21.46 2.82 18.38
N SER A 4 22.59 2.94 17.73
CA SER A 4 22.64 2.63 16.31
C SER A 4 22.28 1.17 16.05
N LEU A 5 22.69 0.31 16.93
CA LEU A 5 22.41 -1.11 16.79
C LEU A 5 20.93 -1.40 16.98
N LEU A 6 20.33 -0.72 17.95
CA LEU A 6 18.89 -0.88 18.17
C LEU A 6 18.11 -0.40 16.98
N PHE A 7 18.48 0.73 16.43
CA PHE A 7 17.80 1.25 15.26
C PHE A 7 18.02 0.39 14.04
N GLY A 8 19.13 -0.29 13.98
CA GLY A 8 19.37 -1.23 12.90
C GLY A 8 18.29 -2.29 12.83
N GLY A 9 17.79 -2.71 13.99
CA GLY A 9 16.71 -3.69 14.01
C GLY A 9 15.42 -3.14 13.44
N TYR A 10 15.17 -1.87 13.60
CA TYR A 10 13.97 -1.26 13.04
C TYR A 10 14.12 -0.94 11.57
N ALA A 11 15.33 -0.81 11.09
CA ALA A 11 15.55 -0.49 9.70
C ALA A 11 14.88 -1.49 8.77
N SER A 12 14.80 -2.75 9.18
CA SER A 12 14.17 -3.75 8.35
C SER A 12 12.67 -3.48 8.16
N ALA A 13 12.02 -2.91 9.16
CA ALA A 13 10.61 -2.57 9.04
C ALA A 13 10.41 -1.41 8.08
N GLN A 14 11.44 -0.59 7.88
CA GLN A 14 11.34 0.57 7.00
C GLN A 14 11.52 0.22 5.54
N LEU A 15 11.76 -1.04 5.23
CA LEU A 15 11.87 -1.47 3.84
C LEU A 15 10.53 -1.41 3.13
N LEU A 16 9.43 -1.38 3.88
CA LEU A 16 8.10 -1.26 3.31
C LEU A 16 7.78 0.21 3.11
N GLN A 17 8.26 0.75 2.00
CA GLN A 17 8.07 2.15 1.68
C GLN A 17 7.29 2.30 0.40
N TRP A 18 6.39 3.28 0.41
CA TRP A 18 5.62 3.62 -0.78
C TRP A 18 6.49 4.42 -1.74
N ARG A 19 6.35 4.11 -3.02
CA ARG A 19 7.07 4.81 -4.09
C ARG A 19 6.07 5.30 -5.11
N GLU A 20 6.25 6.54 -5.52
CA GLU A 20 5.44 7.07 -6.62
C GLU A 20 5.96 6.50 -7.92
N ILE A 21 5.04 6.12 -8.79
CA ILE A 21 5.37 5.58 -10.11
C ILE A 21 4.70 6.43 -11.16
N GLN A 22 5.34 6.53 -12.31
CA GLN A 22 4.86 7.42 -13.36
C GLN A 22 4.41 6.69 -14.61
N HIS A 23 4.69 5.40 -14.68
CA HIS A 23 4.27 4.63 -15.81
C HIS A 23 2.84 4.13 -15.62
N LYS A 24 2.24 3.73 -16.71
CA LYS A 24 0.87 3.25 -16.70
C LYS A 24 0.78 1.96 -15.91
N VAL A 25 -0.17 1.91 -14.99
CA VAL A 25 -0.42 0.70 -14.21
C VAL A 25 -1.17 -0.30 -15.08
N GLN A 26 -0.72 -1.54 -15.06
CA GLN A 26 -1.38 -2.62 -15.77
C GLN A 26 -2.16 -3.46 -14.78
N GLY A 27 -3.26 -4.02 -15.27
CA GLY A 27 -4.10 -4.86 -14.47
C GLY A 27 -5.47 -4.24 -14.26
N ARG A 28 -6.27 -4.95 -13.48
CA ARG A 28 -7.63 -4.52 -13.19
C ARG A 28 -7.71 -4.03 -11.75
N SER A 29 -8.34 -2.89 -11.55
CA SER A 29 -8.57 -2.39 -10.21
C SER A 29 -9.48 -3.33 -9.43
N LEU A 30 -9.20 -3.48 -8.13
CA LEU A 30 -9.98 -4.31 -7.23
C LEU A 30 -11.22 -3.58 -6.73
N VAL A 31 -11.31 -2.29 -6.96
CA VAL A 31 -12.45 -1.46 -6.55
C VAL A 31 -12.98 -0.71 -7.75
N ASP A 32 -14.26 -0.36 -7.70
CA ASP A 32 -14.88 0.43 -8.75
C ASP A 32 -14.52 1.91 -8.54
N PRO A 33 -13.75 2.52 -9.47
CA PRO A 33 -13.34 3.92 -9.29
C PRO A 33 -14.52 4.88 -9.20
N ALA A 34 -15.64 4.55 -9.82
CA ALA A 34 -16.82 5.41 -9.77
C ALA A 34 -17.41 5.47 -8.37
N GLN A 35 -17.22 4.42 -7.56
CA GLN A 35 -17.72 4.38 -6.20
C GLN A 35 -16.68 4.82 -5.18
N THR A 36 -15.43 4.99 -5.58
CA THR A 36 -14.33 5.26 -4.68
C THR A 36 -13.64 6.59 -4.98
N ASP A 37 -14.36 7.50 -5.65
CA ASP A 37 -13.84 8.84 -5.97
C ASP A 37 -12.52 8.80 -6.73
N GLY A 38 -12.42 7.86 -7.67
CA GLY A 38 -11.24 7.77 -8.52
C GLY A 38 -10.04 7.08 -7.91
N VAL A 39 -10.25 6.31 -6.85
CA VAL A 39 -9.20 5.50 -6.26
C VAL A 39 -9.25 4.10 -6.85
N GLU A 40 -8.10 3.62 -7.31
CA GLU A 40 -7.95 2.27 -7.85
C GLU A 40 -6.89 1.52 -7.06
N ILE A 41 -7.17 0.27 -6.75
CA ILE A 41 -6.27 -0.59 -5.98
C ILE A 41 -5.95 -1.83 -6.79
N PHE A 42 -4.66 -2.14 -6.90
CA PHE A 42 -4.17 -3.30 -7.63
C PHE A 42 -3.26 -4.11 -6.73
N GLY A 43 -3.34 -5.43 -6.82
CA GLY A 43 -2.44 -6.33 -6.10
C GLY A 43 -1.88 -7.35 -7.06
N LYS A 44 -0.55 -7.49 -7.10
CA LYS A 44 0.11 -8.43 -7.98
C LYS A 44 1.55 -8.65 -7.54
N ASP A 45 1.97 -9.91 -7.51
CA ASP A 45 3.36 -10.29 -7.31
C ASP A 45 4.01 -9.65 -6.09
N GLY A 46 3.31 -9.66 -4.98
CA GLY A 46 3.83 -9.11 -3.74
C GLY A 46 3.85 -7.60 -3.69
N THR A 47 3.17 -6.94 -4.62
CA THR A 47 3.15 -5.48 -4.69
C THR A 47 1.71 -4.97 -4.67
N ILE A 48 1.48 -3.92 -3.88
CA ILE A 48 0.21 -3.20 -3.86
C ILE A 48 0.42 -1.90 -4.61
N THR A 49 -0.42 -1.63 -5.60
CA THR A 49 -0.36 -0.39 -6.37
C THR A 49 -1.67 0.35 -6.18
N ILE A 50 -1.59 1.64 -5.88
CA ILE A 50 -2.76 2.49 -5.70
C ILE A 50 -2.64 3.69 -6.63
N ARG A 51 -3.70 3.91 -7.39
CA ARG A 51 -3.82 5.06 -8.26
C ARG A 51 -4.95 5.92 -7.74
N THR A 52 -4.68 7.19 -7.51
CA THR A 52 -5.67 8.08 -6.93
C THR A 52 -5.66 9.43 -7.62
N GLN A 53 -6.83 10.05 -7.70
CA GLN A 53 -7.00 11.37 -8.27
C GLN A 53 -6.99 12.46 -7.20
N ARG A 54 -6.82 12.08 -5.95
CA ARG A 54 -6.75 13.01 -4.83
C ARG A 54 -5.78 12.50 -3.79
N LYS A 55 -5.33 13.39 -2.92
CA LYS A 55 -4.46 12.99 -1.82
C LYS A 55 -5.26 12.14 -0.84
N ILE A 56 -4.69 10.99 -0.47
CA ILE A 56 -5.35 10.04 0.43
C ILE A 56 -4.39 9.54 1.48
N THR A 57 -4.94 8.97 2.54
CA THR A 57 -4.18 8.23 3.53
C THR A 57 -4.54 6.76 3.38
N VAL A 58 -3.53 5.92 3.24
CA VAL A 58 -3.71 4.49 3.08
C VAL A 58 -3.14 3.75 4.28
N LYS A 59 -3.85 2.72 4.72
CA LYS A 59 -3.39 1.81 5.76
C LYS A 59 -3.47 0.40 5.22
N VAL A 60 -2.43 -0.38 5.49
CA VAL A 60 -2.36 -1.78 5.07
C VAL A 60 -2.27 -2.63 6.31
N PHE A 61 -3.14 -3.63 6.40
CA PHE A 61 -3.19 -4.54 7.55
C PHE A 61 -3.00 -5.97 7.11
N THR A 62 -2.48 -6.79 8.01
CA THR A 62 -2.54 -8.24 7.82
C THR A 62 -3.98 -8.69 7.97
N ILE A 63 -4.24 -9.95 7.55
CA ILE A 63 -5.57 -10.53 7.71
C ILE A 63 -5.97 -10.63 9.19
N LEU A 64 -5.00 -10.64 10.08
CA LEU A 64 -5.26 -10.68 11.52
C LEU A 64 -5.49 -9.31 12.12
N GLY A 65 -5.42 -8.26 11.32
CA GLY A 65 -5.71 -6.91 11.79
C GLY A 65 -4.51 -6.11 12.26
N GLN A 66 -3.29 -6.57 12.02
CA GLN A 66 -2.10 -5.83 12.42
C GLN A 66 -1.72 -4.83 11.35
N LEU A 67 -1.45 -3.61 11.75
CA LEU A 67 -1.03 -2.56 10.84
C LEU A 67 0.38 -2.85 10.33
N VAL A 68 0.52 -2.90 9.01
CA VAL A 68 1.79 -3.17 8.36
C VAL A 68 2.40 -1.89 7.80
N SER A 69 1.57 -1.01 7.25
CA SER A 69 2.03 0.22 6.62
C SER A 69 0.94 1.27 6.67
N GLN A 70 1.37 2.52 6.79
CA GLN A 70 0.47 3.66 6.75
C GLN A 70 1.21 4.80 6.06
N ALA A 71 0.55 5.46 5.13
CA ALA A 71 1.18 6.56 4.41
C ALA A 71 0.13 7.49 3.82
N SER A 72 0.56 8.72 3.57
CA SER A 72 -0.21 9.67 2.76
C SER A 72 0.31 9.59 1.34
N LEU A 73 -0.59 9.41 0.39
CA LEU A 73 -0.24 9.30 -1.01
C LEU A 73 -0.75 10.52 -1.75
N ASN A 74 0.09 11.04 -2.63
CA ASN A 74 -0.27 12.16 -3.48
C ASN A 74 -1.06 11.68 -4.69
N VAL A 75 -1.61 12.63 -5.43
CA VAL A 75 -2.27 12.33 -6.70
C VAL A 75 -1.31 11.61 -7.61
N GLY A 76 -1.78 10.55 -8.23
CA GLY A 76 -0.98 9.73 -9.12
C GLY A 76 -0.99 8.27 -8.72
N SER A 77 0.02 7.56 -9.12
CA SER A 77 0.17 6.14 -8.83
C SER A 77 1.33 5.92 -7.86
N SER A 78 1.10 5.05 -6.88
CA SER A 78 2.12 4.71 -5.88
C SER A 78 2.10 3.21 -5.67
N GLU A 79 3.26 2.65 -5.36
CA GLU A 79 3.36 1.22 -5.12
C GLU A 79 4.07 0.92 -3.82
N LEU A 80 3.67 -0.16 -3.19
CA LEU A 80 4.31 -0.70 -2.00
C LEU A 80 4.70 -2.14 -2.29
N LYS A 81 5.99 -2.38 -2.35
CA LYS A 81 6.51 -3.73 -2.54
C LYS A 81 6.59 -4.42 -1.19
N MET A 82 5.69 -5.35 -0.97
CA MET A 82 5.63 -6.07 0.30
C MET A 82 6.73 -7.11 0.38
N GLY A 83 7.10 -7.69 -0.76
CA GLY A 83 8.05 -8.78 -0.78
C GLY A 83 7.52 -10.07 -0.16
N LEU A 84 6.25 -10.11 0.14
CA LEU A 84 5.58 -11.25 0.76
C LEU A 84 4.35 -11.58 -0.03
N ARG A 85 3.99 -12.84 -0.01
CA ARG A 85 2.71 -13.28 -0.56
C ARG A 85 1.72 -13.45 0.58
N GLY A 86 0.45 -13.37 0.28
CA GLY A 86 -0.58 -13.52 1.26
C GLY A 86 -1.73 -12.57 1.01
N ILE A 87 -2.63 -12.51 1.98
CA ILE A 87 -3.80 -11.66 1.88
C ILE A 87 -3.64 -10.51 2.86
N PHE A 88 -3.83 -9.29 2.35
CA PHE A 88 -3.74 -8.09 3.15
C PHE A 88 -5.01 -7.27 2.99
N ILE A 89 -5.24 -6.37 3.92
CA ILE A 89 -6.41 -5.50 3.89
C ILE A 89 -5.90 -4.07 3.68
N VAL A 90 -6.40 -3.42 2.64
CA VAL A 90 -6.07 -2.04 2.34
C VAL A 90 -7.26 -1.17 2.74
N LYS A 91 -7.00 -0.16 3.55
CA LYS A 91 -8.02 0.77 4.01
C LYS A 91 -7.68 2.18 3.56
N ILE A 92 -8.64 2.81 2.88
CA ILE A 92 -8.51 4.19 2.41
C ILE A 92 -9.84 4.87 2.71
N GLY A 93 -9.88 5.73 3.74
CA GLY A 93 -11.14 6.35 4.14
C GLY A 93 -12.19 5.30 4.45
N ASN A 94 -13.27 5.29 3.70
CA ASN A 94 -14.37 4.33 3.86
C ASN A 94 -14.18 3.08 3.01
N ILE A 95 -13.12 3.01 2.24
CA ILE A 95 -12.83 1.87 1.38
C ILE A 95 -12.07 0.84 2.18
N THR A 96 -12.51 -0.41 2.10
CA THR A 96 -11.79 -1.55 2.69
C THR A 96 -11.76 -2.64 1.65
N GLN A 97 -10.56 -3.09 1.28
CA GLN A 97 -10.39 -4.05 0.21
C GLN A 97 -9.36 -5.10 0.59
N LYS A 98 -9.71 -6.36 0.41
CA LYS A 98 -8.75 -7.45 0.54
C LYS A 98 -7.93 -7.52 -0.73
N VAL A 99 -6.64 -7.73 -0.56
CA VAL A 99 -5.70 -7.80 -1.66
C VAL A 99 -4.88 -9.07 -1.51
N ALA A 100 -4.89 -9.90 -2.53
CA ALA A 100 -4.06 -11.10 -2.56
C ALA A 100 -2.80 -10.81 -3.35
N LEU A 101 -1.67 -11.06 -2.75
CA LEU A 101 -0.37 -10.76 -3.36
C LEU A 101 0.39 -12.01 -3.75
#